data_f27d7fec7c1143445f793c3fb2b13830
#
_entry.id   f27d7fec7c1143445f793c3fb2b13830
#
_cell.length_a   1.000
_cell.length_b   1.000
_cell.length_c   1.000
_cell.angle_alpha   90.00
_cell.angle_beta   90.00
_cell.angle_gamma   90.00
#
_symmetry.space_group_name_H-M   'P 1'
#
loop_
_entity.id
_entity.type
_entity.pdbx_description
1 polymer ?
#
loop_
_entity_poly.entity_id
_entity_poly.type
_entity_poly.pdbx_seq_one_letter_code
_entity_poly.pdbx_strand_id
1 'polypeptide(L)'
;GVVAEMADDVVVMWKGKKVEEGPVGRIFDAPQHPYTQTLLSAVPKLGSMTGEAFPKRMPVMVMRDGVPVLSGEERIQDTARYSDKPLLAVDDLYVRFPIKKNMLGKVTHVCNAVSKVAFDIYLGETLALVGESGSGKSTIGRTIQQLQSPLSGDIRFNGKAYSQMSSSERYKMRREVQYIFQDPFASLDPRKTVGFSIAEPIRTHGLLDNNKEINARVAELLERVGLGPEYASRYPHEFSGGQRQ
;
A
#
# COMPACT_ATOMS: atom_id res chain seq x y z
N GLY A 1 -3.06 -7.98 20.35
CA GLY A 1 -2.62 -6.58 20.39
C GLY A 1 -3.25 -5.82 21.55
N VAL A 2 -3.07 -4.49 21.60
CA VAL A 2 -3.45 -3.61 22.75
C VAL A 2 -4.83 -3.87 23.31
N VAL A 3 -5.87 -4.05 22.48
CA VAL A 3 -7.24 -4.33 22.95
C VAL A 3 -7.30 -5.63 23.78
N ALA A 4 -6.61 -6.68 23.33
CA ALA A 4 -6.61 -7.97 24.03
C ALA A 4 -5.91 -7.92 25.39
N GLU A 5 -5.02 -6.94 25.59
CA GLU A 5 -4.23 -6.81 26.83
C GLU A 5 -4.81 -5.79 27.81
N MET A 6 -5.63 -4.84 27.32
CA MET A 6 -6.07 -3.71 28.12
C MET A 6 -7.59 -3.67 28.38
N ALA A 7 -8.39 -4.37 27.59
CA ALA A 7 -9.84 -4.32 27.70
C ALA A 7 -10.39 -5.48 28.55
N ASP A 8 -11.38 -5.21 29.38
CA ASP A 8 -12.17 -6.23 30.08
C ASP A 8 -13.28 -6.77 29.15
N ASP A 9 -14.02 -5.86 28.51
CA ASP A 9 -15.09 -6.15 27.56
C ASP A 9 -14.85 -5.47 26.20
N VAL A 10 -15.33 -6.08 25.14
CA VAL A 10 -15.22 -5.59 23.76
C VAL A 10 -16.59 -5.47 23.13
N VAL A 11 -16.85 -4.34 22.50
CA VAL A 11 -18.02 -4.12 21.63
C VAL A 11 -17.54 -3.99 20.19
N VAL A 12 -18.03 -4.85 19.32
CA VAL A 12 -17.71 -4.81 17.89
C VAL A 12 -18.81 -4.06 17.15
N MET A 13 -18.38 -3.04 16.39
CA MET A 13 -19.26 -2.18 15.59
C MET A 13 -19.05 -2.42 14.10
N TRP A 14 -20.13 -2.52 13.33
CA TRP A 14 -20.11 -2.61 11.87
C TRP A 14 -21.25 -1.78 11.27
N LYS A 15 -20.91 -0.90 10.33
CA LYS A 15 -21.86 0.01 9.64
C LYS A 15 -22.79 0.74 10.61
N GLY A 16 -22.24 1.27 11.71
CA GLY A 16 -22.97 2.02 12.73
C GLY A 16 -23.83 1.16 13.68
N LYS A 17 -23.78 -0.16 13.58
CA LYS A 17 -24.52 -1.08 14.45
C LYS A 17 -23.58 -1.91 15.31
N LYS A 18 -23.97 -2.18 16.56
CA LYS A 18 -23.32 -3.18 17.39
C LYS A 18 -23.65 -4.56 16.83
N VAL A 19 -22.64 -5.34 16.52
CA VAL A 19 -22.77 -6.69 15.92
C VAL A 19 -22.37 -7.80 16.88
N GLU A 20 -21.46 -7.51 17.82
CA GLU A 20 -21.06 -8.46 18.85
C GLU A 20 -20.56 -7.72 20.09
N GLU A 21 -20.68 -8.35 21.30
CA GLU A 21 -20.26 -7.77 22.56
C GLU A 21 -19.94 -8.89 23.56
N GLY A 22 -18.96 -8.69 24.43
CA GLY A 22 -18.69 -9.55 25.57
C GLY A 22 -17.27 -9.46 26.09
N PRO A 23 -16.95 -10.29 27.09
CA PRO A 23 -15.61 -10.35 27.66
C PRO A 23 -14.53 -10.57 26.58
N VAL A 24 -13.39 -9.90 26.73
CA VAL A 24 -12.30 -9.90 25.77
C VAL A 24 -11.91 -11.32 25.35
N GLY A 25 -11.76 -12.25 26.29
CA GLY A 25 -11.39 -13.64 25.98
C GLY A 25 -12.41 -14.31 25.06
N ARG A 26 -13.72 -14.15 25.31
CA ARG A 26 -14.76 -14.72 24.43
C ARG A 26 -14.71 -14.16 23.01
N ILE A 27 -14.54 -12.85 22.86
CA ILE A 27 -14.50 -12.20 21.54
C ILE A 27 -13.27 -12.65 20.76
N PHE A 28 -12.11 -12.84 21.42
CA PHE A 28 -10.89 -13.26 20.75
C PHE A 28 -10.78 -14.77 20.49
N ASP A 29 -11.31 -15.60 21.40
CA ASP A 29 -11.18 -17.06 21.32
C ASP A 29 -12.34 -17.72 20.59
N ALA A 30 -13.55 -17.18 20.69
CA ALA A 30 -14.77 -17.75 20.12
C ALA A 30 -15.72 -16.70 19.52
N PRO A 31 -15.25 -15.89 18.54
CA PRO A 31 -16.09 -14.88 17.89
C PRO A 31 -17.26 -15.53 17.15
N GLN A 32 -18.47 -14.96 17.29
CA GLN A 32 -19.68 -15.50 16.70
C GLN A 32 -20.05 -14.79 15.39
N HIS A 33 -19.88 -13.47 15.35
CA HIS A 33 -20.27 -12.70 14.16
C HIS A 33 -19.22 -12.79 13.07
N PRO A 34 -19.59 -13.03 11.79
CA PRO A 34 -18.64 -13.15 10.66
C PRO A 34 -17.70 -11.95 10.50
N TYR A 35 -18.18 -10.73 10.81
CA TYR A 35 -17.34 -9.55 10.78
C TYR A 35 -16.25 -9.58 11.85
N THR A 36 -16.57 -10.01 13.08
CA THR A 36 -15.58 -10.20 14.16
C THR A 36 -14.54 -11.23 13.77
N GLN A 37 -14.98 -12.35 13.20
CA GLN A 37 -14.09 -13.40 12.70
C GLN A 37 -13.16 -12.88 11.61
N THR A 38 -13.68 -12.07 10.66
CA THR A 38 -12.86 -11.42 9.62
C THR A 38 -11.82 -10.48 10.22
N LEU A 39 -12.22 -9.61 11.18
CA LEU A 39 -11.29 -8.70 11.84
C LEU A 39 -10.15 -9.42 12.54
N LEU A 40 -10.46 -10.52 13.23
CA LEU A 40 -9.47 -11.30 13.97
C LEU A 40 -8.58 -12.14 13.05
N SER A 41 -9.13 -12.68 11.97
CA SER A 41 -8.37 -13.45 10.96
C SER A 41 -7.39 -12.56 10.17
N ALA A 42 -7.72 -11.27 10.00
CA ALA A 42 -6.86 -10.31 9.31
C ALA A 42 -5.64 -9.87 10.15
N VAL A 43 -5.60 -10.21 11.46
CA VAL A 43 -4.44 -9.88 12.32
C VAL A 43 -3.33 -10.91 12.12
N PRO A 44 -2.17 -10.52 11.57
CA PRO A 44 -1.05 -11.45 11.41
C PRO A 44 -0.56 -11.95 12.77
N LYS A 45 -0.48 -13.25 12.94
CA LYS A 45 0.12 -13.87 14.13
C LYS A 45 1.53 -14.31 13.80
N LEU A 46 2.48 -14.00 14.70
CA LEU A 46 3.87 -14.43 14.56
C LEU A 46 3.90 -15.96 14.48
N GLY A 47 4.58 -16.51 13.48
CA GLY A 47 4.68 -17.95 13.29
C GLY A 47 3.47 -18.62 12.61
N SER A 48 2.41 -17.90 12.26
CA SER A 48 1.22 -18.48 11.59
C SER A 48 1.53 -19.14 10.25
N MET A 49 2.65 -18.77 9.62
CA MET A 49 3.13 -19.35 8.36
C MET A 49 4.26 -20.36 8.55
N THR A 50 4.63 -20.71 9.79
CA THR A 50 5.71 -21.68 10.06
C THR A 50 5.33 -23.05 9.51
N GLY A 51 6.17 -23.62 8.63
CA GLY A 51 5.91 -24.89 7.96
C GLY A 51 5.02 -24.83 6.72
N GLU A 52 4.50 -23.66 6.37
CA GLU A 52 3.78 -23.47 5.12
C GLU A 52 4.76 -23.11 3.99
N ALA A 53 4.65 -23.80 2.86
CA ALA A 53 5.50 -23.55 1.68
C ALA A 53 5.11 -22.27 0.95
N PHE A 54 3.84 -21.85 1.06
CA PHE A 54 3.28 -20.71 0.32
C PHE A 54 2.43 -19.82 1.22
N PRO A 55 2.31 -18.51 0.92
CA PRO A 55 1.45 -17.62 1.65
C PRO A 55 -0.03 -18.02 1.51
N LYS A 56 -0.81 -17.78 2.56
CA LYS A 56 -2.26 -17.98 2.58
C LYS A 56 -2.96 -16.64 2.49
N ARG A 57 -4.01 -16.57 1.67
CA ARG A 57 -4.93 -15.45 1.69
C ARG A 57 -5.88 -15.64 2.87
N MET A 58 -5.90 -14.66 3.77
CA MET A 58 -6.78 -14.69 4.94
C MET A 58 -8.25 -14.60 4.49
N PRO A 59 -9.18 -15.32 5.19
CA PRO A 59 -10.60 -15.26 4.87
C PRO A 59 -11.13 -13.83 5.06
N VAL A 60 -12.01 -13.42 4.17
CA VAL A 60 -12.69 -12.12 4.21
C VAL A 60 -14.20 -12.34 4.27
N MET A 61 -14.90 -11.39 4.87
CA MET A 61 -16.36 -11.42 4.89
C MET A 61 -16.91 -11.10 3.50
N VAL A 62 -17.72 -12.00 2.96
CA VAL A 62 -18.46 -11.83 1.70
C VAL A 62 -19.96 -11.94 1.96
N MET A 63 -20.76 -11.25 1.16
CA MET A 63 -22.22 -11.37 1.23
C MET A 63 -22.66 -12.49 0.30
N ARG A 64 -23.35 -13.52 0.81
CA ARG A 64 -24.03 -14.55 0.03
C ARG A 64 -25.51 -14.53 0.39
N ASP A 65 -26.35 -14.29 -0.60
CA ASP A 65 -27.82 -14.20 -0.43
C ASP A 65 -28.24 -13.22 0.69
N GLY A 66 -27.53 -12.10 0.83
CA GLY A 66 -27.78 -11.09 1.86
C GLY A 66 -27.26 -11.46 3.25
N VAL A 67 -26.64 -12.63 3.44
CA VAL A 67 -26.06 -13.07 4.71
C VAL A 67 -24.53 -12.92 4.68
N PRO A 68 -23.91 -12.31 5.71
CA PRO A 68 -22.46 -12.24 5.80
C PRO A 68 -21.89 -13.63 6.14
N VAL A 69 -20.97 -14.12 5.30
CA VAL A 69 -20.23 -15.36 5.51
C VAL A 69 -18.75 -15.14 5.29
N LEU A 70 -17.90 -15.99 5.89
CA LEU A 70 -16.47 -15.97 5.61
C LEU A 70 -16.20 -16.69 4.27
N SER A 71 -15.33 -16.11 3.45
CA SER A 71 -14.71 -16.83 2.35
C SER A 71 -13.81 -17.94 2.91
N GLY A 72 -13.56 -19.00 2.10
CA GLY A 72 -12.56 -19.99 2.48
C GLY A 72 -11.14 -19.41 2.48
N GLU A 73 -10.22 -20.08 3.19
CA GLU A 73 -8.79 -19.85 3.03
C GLU A 73 -8.36 -20.25 1.62
N GLU A 74 -7.62 -19.39 0.96
CA GLU A 74 -7.09 -19.65 -0.37
C GLU A 74 -5.56 -19.74 -0.30
N ARG A 75 -4.98 -20.85 -0.73
CA ARG A 75 -3.54 -20.98 -0.87
C ARG A 75 -3.09 -20.25 -2.13
N ILE A 76 -2.14 -19.33 -1.98
CA ILE A 76 -1.56 -18.58 -3.09
C ILE A 76 -0.34 -19.38 -3.56
N GLN A 77 -0.27 -19.67 -4.85
CA GLN A 77 0.94 -20.26 -5.43
C GLN A 77 2.09 -19.27 -5.34
N ASP A 78 3.31 -19.77 -5.15
CA ASP A 78 4.50 -18.95 -5.28
C ASP A 78 4.63 -18.47 -6.73
N THR A 79 4.65 -17.16 -6.89
CA THR A 79 4.79 -16.50 -8.19
C THR A 79 6.18 -15.91 -8.40
N ALA A 80 7.07 -16.01 -7.40
CA ALA A 80 8.41 -15.45 -7.46
C ALA A 80 9.31 -16.23 -8.45
N ARG A 81 9.96 -15.50 -9.34
CA ARG A 81 10.83 -16.04 -10.40
C ARG A 81 12.29 -15.71 -10.13
N TYR A 82 12.88 -16.39 -9.16
CA TYR A 82 14.28 -16.18 -8.74
C TYR A 82 15.32 -16.63 -9.77
N SER A 83 14.94 -17.42 -10.78
CA SER A 83 15.82 -17.80 -11.89
C SER A 83 16.02 -16.70 -12.92
N ASP A 84 15.14 -15.71 -12.92
CA ASP A 84 15.17 -14.59 -13.85
C ASP A 84 16.11 -13.48 -13.33
N LYS A 85 16.36 -12.48 -14.17
CA LYS A 85 17.03 -11.25 -13.71
C LYS A 85 16.10 -10.48 -12.78
N PRO A 86 16.63 -9.79 -11.76
CA PRO A 86 15.82 -8.95 -10.89
C PRO A 86 14.96 -7.96 -11.69
N LEU A 87 13.69 -7.85 -11.33
CA LEU A 87 12.79 -6.82 -11.85
C LEU A 87 13.24 -5.43 -11.39
N LEU A 88 13.60 -5.33 -10.11
CA LEU A 88 14.19 -4.13 -9.52
C LEU A 88 15.46 -4.52 -8.77
N ALA A 89 16.55 -3.80 -9.00
CA ALA A 89 17.78 -3.92 -8.22
C ALA A 89 18.16 -2.56 -7.64
N VAL A 90 18.52 -2.53 -6.37
CA VAL A 90 19.04 -1.37 -5.66
C VAL A 90 20.50 -1.62 -5.36
N ASP A 91 21.38 -0.77 -5.86
CA ASP A 91 22.84 -0.96 -5.81
C ASP A 91 23.49 0.15 -4.96
N ASP A 92 24.08 -0.24 -3.83
CA ASP A 92 24.85 0.64 -2.94
C ASP A 92 24.21 2.02 -2.73
N LEU A 93 22.92 2.04 -2.42
CA LEU A 93 22.11 3.26 -2.33
C LEU A 93 22.49 4.11 -1.12
N TYR A 94 22.81 5.38 -1.36
CA TYR A 94 22.99 6.40 -0.34
C TYR A 94 22.00 7.54 -0.54
N VAL A 95 21.28 7.93 0.53
CA VAL A 95 20.40 9.11 0.51
C VAL A 95 20.69 10.00 1.70
N ARG A 96 20.88 11.29 1.42
CA ARG A 96 21.27 12.30 2.39
C ARG A 96 20.37 13.52 2.30
N PHE A 97 19.96 14.04 3.45
CA PHE A 97 19.20 15.28 3.56
C PHE A 97 20.02 16.38 4.21
N PRO A 98 20.00 17.61 3.68
CA PRO A 98 20.58 18.74 4.35
C PRO A 98 19.69 19.14 5.55
N ILE A 99 20.29 19.21 6.76
CA ILE A 99 19.59 19.64 7.99
C ILE A 99 19.79 21.15 8.19
N LYS A 100 21.01 21.64 7.98
CA LYS A 100 21.36 23.01 8.29
C LYS A 100 22.20 23.62 7.17
N LYS A 101 21.90 24.89 6.82
CA LYS A 101 22.70 25.71 5.91
C LYS A 101 23.20 26.94 6.66
N ASN A 102 24.38 27.42 6.33
CA ASN A 102 24.88 28.69 6.84
C ASN A 102 24.26 29.89 6.07
N MET A 103 24.57 31.11 6.49
CA MET A 103 24.07 32.34 5.84
C MET A 103 24.45 32.45 4.34
N LEU A 104 25.47 31.73 3.90
CA LEU A 104 25.92 31.66 2.49
C LEU A 104 25.31 30.51 1.73
N GLY A 105 24.30 29.80 2.31
CA GLY A 105 23.62 28.70 1.69
C GLY A 105 24.37 27.34 1.68
N LYS A 106 25.59 27.29 2.25
CA LYS A 106 26.40 26.07 2.33
C LYS A 106 25.83 25.12 3.38
N VAL A 107 25.63 23.86 3.02
CA VAL A 107 25.16 22.80 3.94
C VAL A 107 26.22 22.53 5.01
N THR A 108 25.83 22.66 6.28
CA THR A 108 26.73 22.49 7.45
C THR A 108 26.44 21.21 8.21
N HIS A 109 25.18 20.73 8.17
CA HIS A 109 24.77 19.49 8.81
C HIS A 109 23.90 18.68 7.87
N VAL A 110 24.09 17.36 7.89
CA VAL A 110 23.38 16.43 7.03
C VAL A 110 22.85 15.24 7.84
N CYS A 111 21.73 14.67 7.41
CA CYS A 111 21.22 13.39 7.86
C CYS A 111 21.47 12.34 6.77
N ASN A 112 22.19 11.30 7.09
CA ASN A 112 22.30 10.12 6.22
C ASN A 112 21.09 9.23 6.48
N ALA A 113 20.06 9.36 5.66
CA ALA A 113 18.81 8.62 5.83
C ALA A 113 18.91 7.18 5.30
N VAL A 114 19.76 6.94 4.30
CA VAL A 114 20.06 5.63 3.74
C VAL A 114 21.57 5.54 3.51
N SER A 115 22.20 4.46 3.93
CA SER A 115 23.65 4.26 3.84
C SER A 115 23.96 2.85 3.35
N LYS A 116 24.46 2.76 2.12
CA LYS A 116 24.92 1.53 1.49
C LYS A 116 23.90 0.39 1.49
N VAL A 117 22.66 0.69 1.07
CA VAL A 117 21.60 -0.32 0.99
C VAL A 117 21.61 -0.94 -0.40
N ALA A 118 21.58 -2.28 -0.43
CA ALA A 118 21.46 -3.06 -1.66
C ALA A 118 20.49 -4.22 -1.46
N PHE A 119 19.62 -4.47 -2.44
CA PHE A 119 18.72 -5.61 -2.52
C PHE A 119 18.12 -5.74 -3.91
N ASP A 120 17.63 -6.94 -4.19
CA ASP A 120 16.94 -7.26 -5.43
C ASP A 120 15.48 -7.60 -5.16
N ILE A 121 14.61 -7.33 -6.12
CA ILE A 121 13.20 -7.78 -6.14
C ILE A 121 12.95 -8.48 -7.46
N TYR A 122 12.44 -9.71 -7.39
CA TYR A 122 12.16 -10.54 -8.55
C TYR A 122 10.71 -10.44 -8.99
N LEU A 123 10.43 -10.83 -10.22
CA LEU A 123 9.06 -10.84 -10.74
C LEU A 123 8.19 -11.79 -9.90
N GLY A 124 7.05 -11.30 -9.42
CA GLY A 124 6.11 -12.04 -8.57
C GLY A 124 6.51 -12.13 -7.09
N GLU A 125 7.66 -11.57 -6.70
CA GLU A 125 8.14 -11.54 -5.31
C GLU A 125 7.46 -10.41 -4.51
N THR A 126 7.28 -10.67 -3.21
CA THR A 126 6.94 -9.65 -2.22
C THR A 126 8.08 -9.50 -1.22
N LEU A 127 8.84 -8.42 -1.34
CA LEU A 127 9.92 -8.08 -0.40
C LEU A 127 9.38 -7.19 0.73
N ALA A 128 9.56 -7.60 1.97
CA ALA A 128 9.22 -6.80 3.15
C ALA A 128 10.45 -6.05 3.69
N LEU A 129 10.36 -4.72 3.74
CA LEU A 129 11.38 -3.86 4.34
C LEU A 129 10.96 -3.48 5.76
N VAL A 130 11.63 -4.02 6.79
CA VAL A 130 11.28 -3.84 8.20
C VAL A 130 12.32 -3.03 8.96
N GLY A 131 11.93 -2.41 10.05
CA GLY A 131 12.79 -1.60 10.91
C GLY A 131 12.01 -0.55 11.70
N GLU A 132 12.64 0.12 12.65
CA GLU A 132 12.05 1.17 13.47
C GLU A 132 11.62 2.40 12.67
N SER A 133 10.78 3.25 13.28
CA SER A 133 10.44 4.56 12.69
C SER A 133 11.72 5.39 12.50
N GLY A 134 11.85 6.03 11.33
CA GLY A 134 13.06 6.80 11.01
C GLY A 134 14.22 5.98 10.43
N SER A 135 14.14 4.65 10.30
CA SER A 135 15.22 3.81 9.77
C SER A 135 15.48 3.92 8.25
N GLY A 136 14.77 4.80 7.54
CA GLY A 136 15.00 5.05 6.11
C GLY A 136 14.08 4.30 5.14
N LYS A 137 13.18 3.43 5.60
CA LYS A 137 12.28 2.63 4.74
C LYS A 137 11.48 3.46 3.74
N SER A 138 10.79 4.49 4.22
CA SER A 138 10.02 5.41 3.37
C SER A 138 10.91 6.22 2.43
N THR A 139 12.14 6.51 2.83
CA THR A 139 13.13 7.18 1.98
C THR A 139 13.53 6.30 0.81
N ILE A 140 13.79 5.00 1.06
CA ILE A 140 14.09 4.03 0.00
C ILE A 140 12.93 3.94 -0.99
N GLY A 141 11.70 3.76 -0.53
CA GLY A 141 10.52 3.71 -1.39
C GLY A 141 10.33 4.97 -2.24
N ARG A 142 10.52 6.16 -1.64
CA ARG A 142 10.47 7.43 -2.38
C ARG A 142 11.59 7.57 -3.40
N THR A 143 12.78 7.00 -3.12
CA THR A 143 13.91 7.03 -4.06
C THR A 143 13.65 6.10 -5.24
N ILE A 144 13.08 4.92 -5.01
CA ILE A 144 12.64 4.00 -6.07
C ILE A 144 11.63 4.69 -7.00
N GLN A 145 10.71 5.47 -6.43
CA GLN A 145 9.73 6.26 -7.19
C GLN A 145 10.30 7.54 -7.83
N GLN A 146 11.60 7.82 -7.65
CA GLN A 146 12.25 9.06 -8.11
C GLN A 146 11.63 10.34 -7.51
N LEU A 147 10.93 10.24 -6.38
CA LEU A 147 10.46 11.38 -5.60
C LEU A 147 11.59 11.97 -4.75
N GLN A 148 12.65 11.20 -4.54
CA GLN A 148 13.88 11.59 -3.83
C GLN A 148 15.08 11.17 -4.66
N SER A 149 16.03 12.09 -4.86
CA SER A 149 17.28 11.76 -5.56
C SER A 149 18.27 11.08 -4.60
N PRO A 150 18.96 10.03 -5.02
CA PRO A 150 20.07 9.46 -4.25
C PRO A 150 21.29 10.41 -4.26
N LEU A 151 22.14 10.27 -3.25
CA LEU A 151 23.46 10.90 -3.21
C LEU A 151 24.43 10.11 -4.11
N SER A 152 24.40 8.79 -4.00
CA SER A 152 25.17 7.82 -4.81
C SER A 152 24.47 6.46 -4.80
N GLY A 153 25.01 5.53 -5.56
CA GLY A 153 24.35 4.26 -5.87
C GLY A 153 23.42 4.40 -7.05
N ASP A 154 22.81 3.32 -7.48
CA ASP A 154 21.85 3.33 -8.58
C ASP A 154 20.68 2.38 -8.30
N ILE A 155 19.60 2.57 -9.07
CA ILE A 155 18.44 1.70 -9.07
C ILE A 155 18.24 1.24 -10.51
N ARG A 156 18.12 -0.07 -10.71
CA ARG A 156 17.82 -0.65 -12.02
C ARG A 156 16.40 -1.20 -12.03
N PHE A 157 15.66 -0.88 -13.06
CA PHE A 157 14.34 -1.44 -13.31
C PHE A 157 14.31 -2.11 -14.68
N ASN A 158 13.87 -3.36 -14.76
CA ASN A 158 13.95 -4.18 -15.96
C ASN A 158 15.38 -4.21 -16.58
N GLY A 159 16.41 -4.27 -15.73
CA GLY A 159 17.81 -4.31 -16.11
C GLY A 159 18.42 -2.96 -16.53
N LYS A 160 17.64 -1.86 -16.62
CA LYS A 160 18.13 -0.54 -17.01
C LYS A 160 18.28 0.38 -15.79
N ALA A 161 19.46 0.97 -15.62
CA ALA A 161 19.76 1.89 -14.52
C ALA A 161 19.01 3.21 -14.70
N TYR A 162 18.50 3.77 -13.58
CA TYR A 162 17.80 5.07 -13.59
C TYR A 162 18.68 6.21 -14.08
N SER A 163 19.98 6.17 -13.77
CA SER A 163 20.97 7.13 -14.27
C SER A 163 21.07 7.15 -15.81
N GLN A 164 20.76 6.03 -16.47
CA GLN A 164 20.81 5.86 -17.92
C GLN A 164 19.47 6.07 -18.63
N MET A 165 18.37 6.27 -17.88
CA MET A 165 17.04 6.47 -18.46
C MET A 165 16.85 7.89 -18.95
N SER A 166 16.35 8.03 -20.16
CA SER A 166 15.84 9.29 -20.71
C SER A 166 14.57 9.74 -19.96
N SER A 167 14.19 11.01 -20.11
CA SER A 167 12.96 11.55 -19.50
C SER A 167 11.70 10.80 -19.97
N SER A 168 11.65 10.37 -21.24
CA SER A 168 10.54 9.59 -21.79
C SER A 168 10.44 8.21 -21.15
N GLU A 169 11.58 7.53 -20.92
CA GLU A 169 11.61 6.21 -20.27
C GLU A 169 11.20 6.29 -18.81
N ARG A 170 11.68 7.32 -18.09
CA ARG A 170 11.24 7.58 -16.69
C ARG A 170 9.74 7.87 -16.62
N TYR A 171 9.18 8.58 -17.58
CA TYR A 171 7.75 8.83 -17.66
C TYR A 171 6.94 7.53 -17.86
N LYS A 172 7.40 6.64 -18.77
CA LYS A 172 6.77 5.34 -18.98
C LYS A 172 6.85 4.45 -17.74
N MET A 173 8.01 4.43 -17.07
CA MET A 173 8.22 3.64 -15.86
C MET A 173 7.24 4.00 -14.73
N ARG A 174 6.80 5.26 -14.62
CA ARG A 174 5.80 5.68 -13.61
C ARG A 174 4.47 4.96 -13.73
N ARG A 175 4.16 4.33 -14.85
CA ARG A 175 2.98 3.49 -15.03
C ARG A 175 3.17 2.09 -14.46
N GLU A 176 4.41 1.61 -14.42
CA GLU A 176 4.75 0.25 -14.03
C GLU A 176 5.10 0.16 -12.54
N VAL A 177 5.68 1.23 -11.97
CA VAL A 177 6.05 1.31 -10.56
C VAL A 177 5.13 2.29 -9.85
N GLN A 178 4.32 1.81 -8.91
CA GLN A 178 3.35 2.60 -8.17
C GLN A 178 3.74 2.70 -6.69
N TYR A 179 3.33 3.79 -6.05
CA TYR A 179 3.58 4.04 -4.63
C TYR A 179 2.28 4.36 -3.89
N ILE A 180 1.98 3.59 -2.85
CA ILE A 180 0.85 3.86 -1.97
C ILE A 180 1.37 4.61 -0.75
N PHE A 181 0.92 5.86 -0.57
CA PHE A 181 1.34 6.69 0.56
C PHE A 181 0.69 6.23 1.86
N GLN A 182 1.45 6.33 2.95
CA GLN A 182 0.98 5.96 4.29
C GLN A 182 -0.14 6.88 4.80
N ASP A 183 -0.12 8.17 4.41
CA ASP A 183 -1.14 9.13 4.78
C ASP A 183 -2.20 9.26 3.68
N PRO A 184 -3.41 8.71 3.87
CA PRO A 184 -4.48 8.80 2.89
C PRO A 184 -5.04 10.22 2.75
N PHE A 185 -4.87 11.08 3.76
CA PHE A 185 -5.36 12.47 3.72
C PHE A 185 -4.51 13.34 2.80
N ALA A 186 -3.20 13.13 2.78
CA ALA A 186 -2.28 13.85 1.91
C ALA A 186 -2.23 13.30 0.47
N SER A 187 -2.89 12.16 0.19
CA SER A 187 -2.80 11.49 -1.11
C SER A 187 -3.73 12.06 -2.17
N LEU A 188 -4.79 12.78 -1.77
CA LEU A 188 -5.81 13.32 -2.66
C LEU A 188 -5.88 14.85 -2.57
N ASP A 189 -6.07 15.56 -3.70
CA ASP A 189 -6.35 17.00 -3.68
C ASP A 189 -7.77 17.22 -3.15
N PRO A 190 -7.95 17.89 -1.98
CA PRO A 190 -9.26 18.08 -1.36
C PRO A 190 -10.22 18.94 -2.20
N ARG A 191 -9.71 19.64 -3.21
CA ARG A 191 -10.51 20.50 -4.13
C ARG A 191 -11.02 19.74 -5.34
N LYS A 192 -10.64 18.47 -5.52
CA LYS A 192 -11.04 17.63 -6.65
C LYS A 192 -11.88 16.46 -6.15
N THR A 193 -12.83 16.03 -6.99
CA THR A 193 -13.60 14.83 -6.69
C THR A 193 -12.72 13.58 -6.78
N VAL A 194 -13.12 12.52 -6.12
CA VAL A 194 -12.41 11.23 -6.16
C VAL A 194 -12.39 10.69 -7.59
N GLY A 195 -13.50 10.80 -8.33
CA GLY A 195 -13.55 10.40 -9.73
C GLY A 195 -12.59 11.18 -10.62
N PHE A 196 -12.39 12.49 -10.35
CA PHE A 196 -11.38 13.27 -11.05
C PHE A 196 -9.97 12.73 -10.79
N SER A 197 -9.65 12.45 -9.54
CA SER A 197 -8.33 11.95 -9.12
C SER A 197 -8.02 10.57 -9.70
N ILE A 198 -9.03 9.68 -9.78
CA ILE A 198 -8.88 8.36 -10.42
C ILE A 198 -8.74 8.49 -11.95
N ALA A 199 -9.46 9.42 -12.58
CA ALA A 199 -9.42 9.65 -14.02
C ALA A 199 -8.13 10.35 -14.49
N GLU A 200 -7.48 11.11 -13.62
CA GLU A 200 -6.31 11.93 -13.95
C GLU A 200 -5.15 11.11 -14.54
N PRO A 201 -4.66 10.00 -13.93
CA PRO A 201 -3.62 9.19 -14.54
C PRO A 201 -4.06 8.51 -15.84
N ILE A 202 -5.33 8.15 -15.99
CA ILE A 202 -5.86 7.58 -17.24
C ILE A 202 -5.72 8.59 -18.39
N ARG A 203 -6.09 9.86 -18.14
CA ARG A 203 -5.97 10.95 -19.12
C ARG A 203 -4.51 11.32 -19.38
N THR A 204 -3.73 11.50 -18.32
CA THR A 204 -2.32 11.93 -18.40
C THR A 204 -1.47 10.95 -19.20
N HIS A 205 -1.73 9.66 -19.06
CA HIS A 205 -1.01 8.62 -19.77
C HIS A 205 -1.67 8.17 -21.08
N GLY A 206 -2.81 8.77 -21.48
CA GLY A 206 -3.52 8.43 -22.71
C GLY A 206 -3.93 6.95 -22.74
N LEU A 207 -4.45 6.42 -21.63
CA LEU A 207 -4.84 5.01 -21.54
C LEU A 207 -6.18 4.72 -22.20
N LEU A 208 -7.06 5.72 -22.25
CA LEU A 208 -8.37 5.68 -22.88
C LEU A 208 -8.63 7.01 -23.59
N ASP A 209 -9.32 6.96 -24.74
CA ASP A 209 -9.42 8.09 -25.65
C ASP A 209 -10.64 8.99 -25.37
N ASN A 210 -11.69 8.48 -24.75
CA ASN A 210 -12.92 9.23 -24.56
C ASN A 210 -13.43 9.24 -23.12
N ASN A 211 -14.16 10.30 -22.77
CA ASN A 211 -14.67 10.50 -21.40
C ASN A 211 -15.67 9.41 -20.96
N LYS A 212 -16.40 8.78 -21.87
CA LYS A 212 -17.37 7.73 -21.55
C LYS A 212 -16.64 6.49 -21.03
N GLU A 213 -15.58 6.07 -21.71
CA GLU A 213 -14.73 4.94 -21.29
C GLU A 213 -13.98 5.25 -19.99
N ILE A 214 -13.45 6.47 -19.86
CA ILE A 214 -12.78 6.91 -18.62
C ILE A 214 -13.76 6.83 -17.44
N ASN A 215 -14.98 7.35 -17.57
CA ASN A 215 -15.97 7.32 -16.50
C ASN A 215 -16.41 5.88 -16.16
N ALA A 216 -16.57 5.02 -17.17
CA ALA A 216 -16.87 3.61 -16.95
C ALA A 216 -15.73 2.90 -16.19
N ARG A 217 -14.48 3.22 -16.56
CA ARG A 217 -13.31 2.66 -15.84
C ARG A 217 -13.20 3.17 -14.41
N VAL A 218 -13.51 4.44 -14.16
CA VAL A 218 -13.58 5.00 -12.80
C VAL A 218 -14.61 4.26 -11.95
N ALA A 219 -15.82 4.04 -12.49
CA ALA A 219 -16.88 3.29 -11.81
C ALA A 219 -16.43 1.86 -11.48
N GLU A 220 -15.88 1.14 -12.44
CA GLU A 220 -15.34 -0.20 -12.24
C GLU A 220 -14.26 -0.26 -11.15
N LEU A 221 -13.34 0.72 -11.13
CA LEU A 221 -12.28 0.77 -10.13
C LEU A 221 -12.82 1.02 -8.72
N LEU A 222 -13.85 1.88 -8.58
CA LEU A 222 -14.53 2.09 -7.31
C LEU A 222 -15.22 0.81 -6.83
N GLU A 223 -15.94 0.12 -7.70
CA GLU A 223 -16.59 -1.15 -7.36
C GLU A 223 -15.59 -2.23 -6.91
N ARG A 224 -14.42 -2.31 -7.54
CA ARG A 224 -13.35 -3.25 -7.17
C ARG A 224 -12.83 -3.05 -5.75
N VAL A 225 -12.92 -1.83 -5.21
CA VAL A 225 -12.54 -1.52 -3.83
C VAL A 225 -13.74 -1.46 -2.87
N GLY A 226 -14.91 -1.91 -3.32
CA GLY A 226 -16.13 -1.98 -2.50
C GLY A 226 -16.86 -0.64 -2.32
N LEU A 227 -16.60 0.34 -3.20
CA LEU A 227 -17.31 1.62 -3.24
C LEU A 227 -18.26 1.64 -4.45
N GLY A 228 -19.44 2.24 -4.29
CA GLY A 228 -20.36 2.40 -5.41
C GLY A 228 -19.89 3.49 -6.40
N PRO A 229 -20.34 3.45 -7.67
CA PRO A 229 -19.97 4.43 -8.70
C PRO A 229 -20.37 5.86 -8.35
N GLU A 230 -21.39 6.05 -7.50
CA GLU A 230 -21.82 7.36 -7.00
C GLU A 230 -20.75 8.09 -6.17
N TYR A 231 -19.77 7.36 -5.64
CA TYR A 231 -18.65 7.95 -4.91
C TYR A 231 -17.70 8.74 -5.83
N ALA A 232 -17.75 8.55 -7.14
CA ALA A 232 -16.95 9.33 -8.09
C ALA A 232 -17.18 10.84 -8.01
N SER A 233 -18.39 11.26 -7.65
CA SER A 233 -18.76 12.69 -7.53
C SER A 233 -18.40 13.33 -6.21
N ARG A 234 -18.02 12.52 -5.19
CA ARG A 234 -17.71 12.99 -3.83
C ARG A 234 -16.30 13.55 -3.73
N TYR A 235 -16.13 14.45 -2.77
CA TYR A 235 -14.82 15.00 -2.41
C TYR A 235 -14.14 14.16 -1.33
N PRO A 236 -12.79 14.20 -1.22
CA PRO A 236 -12.05 13.41 -0.23
C PRO A 236 -12.53 13.56 1.21
N HIS A 237 -12.98 14.76 1.63
CA HIS A 237 -13.46 15.00 2.99
C HIS A 237 -14.78 14.28 3.33
N GLU A 238 -15.51 13.78 2.32
CA GLU A 238 -16.75 13.01 2.51
C GLU A 238 -16.52 11.51 2.70
N PHE A 239 -15.25 11.08 2.76
CA PHE A 239 -14.85 9.69 2.96
C PHE A 239 -14.25 9.48 4.35
N SER A 240 -14.47 8.29 4.92
CA SER A 240 -13.71 7.85 6.08
C SER A 240 -12.22 7.63 5.75
N GLY A 241 -11.35 7.58 6.77
CA GLY A 241 -9.92 7.34 6.56
C GLY A 241 -9.64 6.06 5.77
N GLY A 242 -10.31 4.95 6.11
CA GLY A 242 -10.17 3.68 5.41
C GLY A 242 -10.71 3.67 3.98
N GLN A 243 -11.77 4.46 3.71
CA GLN A 243 -12.28 4.59 2.33
C GLN A 243 -11.37 5.41 1.43
N ARG A 244 -10.54 6.31 1.99
CA ARG A 244 -9.57 7.10 1.22
C ARG A 244 -8.33 6.28 0.83
N GLN A 245 -7.96 5.29 1.62
CA GLN A 245 -6.83 4.38 1.40
C GLN A 245 -7.14 3.34 0.33
#